data_77029d783e9dadf5e8e66f8e43d3146a
#
_entry.id   77029d783e9dadf5e8e66f8e43d3146a
#
_cell.length_a   1.000
_cell.length_b   1.000
_cell.length_c   1.000
_cell.angle_alpha   90.00
_cell.angle_beta   90.00
_cell.angle_gamma   90.00
#
_symmetry.space_group_name_H-M   'P 1'
#
loop_
_entity.id
_entity.type
_entity.pdbx_description
1 polymer ?
#
loop_
_entity_poly.entity_id
_entity_poly.type
_entity_poly.pdbx_seq_one_letter_code
_entity_poly.pdbx_strand_id
1 'polypeptide(L)'
;MSQRRILTFLLFAAFLTFAIVCYWMLQREDIHLGDKFAVVKEGVLLRSMVPTISRLQEIDRRYQIKTIVALLNDEEIKHPALEAEQNFARQHGIRFIILRMGIPLPEQVTEFLEIVNNPIRQPVLVHCWHGTVRTGALVAIYRIKEEGWPLQKALDEMVSYGFNLEAPRYKSMLDIIQGYASKTESKVAPATNY
;
A
#
# COMPACT_ATOMS: atom_id res chain seq x y z
N MET A 1 -36.72 33.56 -20.90
CA MET A 1 -35.37 33.19 -21.31
C MET A 1 -35.44 32.42 -22.62
N SER A 2 -34.66 32.80 -23.66
CA SER A 2 -34.80 32.12 -24.97
C SER A 2 -34.26 30.66 -24.87
N GLN A 3 -34.87 29.74 -25.59
CA GLN A 3 -34.42 28.32 -25.61
C GLN A 3 -32.90 28.18 -25.88
N ARG A 4 -32.34 29.04 -26.71
CA ARG A 4 -30.89 29.07 -26.98
C ARG A 4 -30.05 29.34 -25.70
N ARG A 5 -30.49 30.26 -24.82
CA ARG A 5 -29.76 30.54 -23.55
C ARG A 5 -29.84 29.37 -22.57
N ILE A 6 -30.96 28.66 -22.52
CA ILE A 6 -31.11 27.47 -21.69
C ILE A 6 -30.20 26.36 -22.20
N LEU A 7 -30.18 26.11 -23.51
CA LEU A 7 -29.32 25.09 -24.10
C LEU A 7 -27.82 25.39 -23.87
N THR A 8 -27.39 26.66 -24.04
CA THR A 8 -26.01 27.08 -23.77
C THR A 8 -25.64 26.87 -22.30
N PHE A 9 -26.53 27.17 -21.37
CA PHE A 9 -26.30 26.96 -19.94
C PHE A 9 -26.18 25.46 -19.60
N LEU A 10 -27.03 24.61 -20.17
CA LEU A 10 -26.95 23.15 -19.96
C LEU A 10 -25.67 22.53 -20.52
N LEU A 11 -25.22 22.97 -21.70
CA LEU A 11 -23.95 22.53 -22.29
C LEU A 11 -22.75 22.97 -21.45
N PHE A 12 -22.77 24.19 -20.93
CA PHE A 12 -21.72 24.69 -20.05
C PHE A 12 -21.68 23.93 -18.71
N ALA A 13 -22.83 23.65 -18.10
CA ALA A 13 -22.93 22.87 -16.88
C ALA A 13 -22.43 21.42 -17.11
N ALA A 14 -22.80 20.78 -18.22
CA ALA A 14 -22.32 19.45 -18.58
C ALA A 14 -20.81 19.42 -18.82
N PHE A 15 -20.26 20.45 -19.46
CA PHE A 15 -18.80 20.57 -19.64
C PHE A 15 -18.08 20.76 -18.30
N LEU A 16 -18.63 21.57 -17.41
CA LEU A 16 -18.05 21.80 -16.09
C LEU A 16 -18.04 20.53 -15.22
N THR A 17 -19.15 19.79 -15.23
CA THR A 17 -19.24 18.50 -14.53
C THR A 17 -18.28 17.46 -15.12
N PHE A 18 -18.18 17.40 -16.45
CA PHE A 18 -17.20 16.53 -17.11
C PHE A 18 -15.76 16.90 -16.76
N ALA A 19 -15.42 18.20 -16.78
CA ALA A 19 -14.09 18.69 -16.39
C ALA A 19 -13.76 18.38 -14.93
N ILE A 20 -14.73 18.51 -14.02
CA ILE A 20 -14.58 18.15 -12.61
C ILE A 20 -14.36 16.64 -12.46
N VAL A 21 -15.12 15.82 -13.15
CA VAL A 21 -14.97 14.34 -13.13
C VAL A 21 -13.61 13.96 -13.71
N CYS A 22 -13.20 14.52 -14.83
CA CYS A 22 -11.86 14.29 -15.41
C CYS A 22 -10.76 14.76 -14.46
N TYR A 23 -10.91 15.92 -13.82
CA TYR A 23 -9.97 16.41 -12.81
C TYR A 23 -9.86 15.43 -11.63
N TRP A 24 -10.99 14.94 -11.11
CA TRP A 24 -11.01 13.92 -10.05
C TRP A 24 -10.45 12.56 -10.51
N MET A 25 -10.69 12.17 -11.78
CA MET A 25 -10.08 10.96 -12.34
C MET A 25 -8.56 11.11 -12.51
N LEU A 26 -8.08 12.26 -12.95
CA LEU A 26 -6.65 12.57 -13.09
C LEU A 26 -5.96 12.70 -11.73
N GLN A 27 -6.67 13.10 -10.67
CA GLN A 27 -6.16 13.12 -9.29
C GLN A 27 -6.11 11.74 -8.64
N ARG A 28 -6.80 10.73 -9.21
CA ARG A 28 -6.70 9.33 -8.81
C ARG A 28 -5.50 8.63 -9.47
N GLU A 29 -4.34 9.28 -9.45
CA GLU A 29 -3.08 8.64 -9.83
C GLU A 29 -2.55 7.78 -8.67
N ASP A 30 -3.31 6.77 -8.26
CA ASP A 30 -2.94 5.97 -7.10
C ASP A 30 -2.13 4.72 -7.46
N ILE A 31 -1.96 4.41 -8.77
CA ILE A 31 -1.19 3.25 -9.21
C ILE A 31 -0.24 3.65 -10.34
N HIS A 32 0.99 3.98 -10.01
CA HIS A 32 2.08 4.00 -10.98
C HIS A 32 2.55 2.56 -11.20
N LEU A 33 2.06 1.91 -12.24
CA LEU A 33 2.43 0.54 -12.62
C LEU A 33 3.95 0.32 -12.73
N GLY A 34 4.73 1.39 -12.97
CA GLY A 34 6.18 1.35 -13.06
C GLY A 34 6.89 1.17 -11.72
N ASP A 35 6.46 1.86 -10.66
CA ASP A 35 7.07 1.83 -9.33
C ASP A 35 6.20 1.14 -8.26
N LYS A 36 5.02 0.67 -8.66
CA LYS A 36 4.03 0.00 -7.80
C LYS A 36 3.61 0.82 -6.58
N PHE A 37 3.70 2.14 -6.72
CA PHE A 37 3.25 3.06 -5.70
C PHE A 37 1.72 3.10 -5.64
N ALA A 38 1.19 3.08 -4.43
CA ALA A 38 -0.22 3.36 -4.16
C ALA A 38 -0.45 3.81 -2.72
N VAL A 39 -1.55 4.53 -2.53
CA VAL A 39 -2.14 4.79 -1.22
C VAL A 39 -2.97 3.57 -0.82
N VAL A 40 -2.50 2.83 0.19
CA VAL A 40 -3.25 1.70 0.76
C VAL A 40 -4.37 2.22 1.65
N LYS A 41 -4.03 3.18 2.52
CA LYS A 41 -5.00 3.91 3.35
C LYS A 41 -4.53 5.34 3.53
N GLU A 42 -5.40 6.28 3.23
CA GLU A 42 -5.08 7.72 3.29
C GLU A 42 -4.58 8.12 4.68
N GLY A 43 -3.47 8.85 4.71
CA GLY A 43 -2.83 9.32 5.94
C GLY A 43 -2.19 8.23 6.82
N VAL A 44 -2.27 6.95 6.44
CA VAL A 44 -1.82 5.81 7.27
C VAL A 44 -0.75 4.99 6.58
N LEU A 45 -1.04 4.43 5.40
CA LEU A 45 -0.18 3.44 4.75
C LEU A 45 -0.08 3.66 3.25
N LEU A 46 1.13 3.74 2.77
CA LEU A 46 1.53 3.81 1.36
C LEU A 46 2.36 2.59 1.03
N ARG A 47 2.35 2.17 -0.24
CA ARG A 47 3.20 1.07 -0.74
C ARG A 47 3.98 1.48 -1.97
N SER A 48 5.13 0.84 -2.21
CA SER A 48 5.90 0.97 -3.46
C SER A 48 6.84 -0.22 -3.69
N MET A 49 7.56 -0.21 -4.79
CA MET A 49 8.88 -0.87 -4.87
C MET A 49 9.93 0.01 -4.21
N VAL A 50 11.20 -0.46 -4.10
CA VAL A 50 12.30 0.40 -3.66
C VAL A 50 12.32 1.68 -4.50
N PRO A 51 12.09 2.87 -3.91
CA PRO A 51 11.97 4.10 -4.68
C PRO A 51 13.35 4.64 -5.09
N THR A 52 13.43 5.33 -6.23
CA THR A 52 14.55 6.24 -6.48
C THR A 52 14.46 7.45 -5.54
N ILE A 53 15.57 8.14 -5.33
CA ILE A 53 15.58 9.32 -4.44
C ILE A 53 14.64 10.42 -4.97
N SER A 54 14.59 10.65 -6.28
CA SER A 54 13.66 11.61 -6.88
C SER A 54 12.19 11.24 -6.63
N ARG A 55 11.87 9.94 -6.72
CA ARG A 55 10.52 9.46 -6.44
C ARG A 55 10.19 9.55 -4.95
N LEU A 56 11.13 9.25 -4.08
CA LEU A 56 10.97 9.37 -2.64
C LEU A 56 10.74 10.82 -2.22
N GLN A 57 11.45 11.78 -2.83
CA GLN A 57 11.22 13.23 -2.65
C GLN A 57 9.80 13.64 -3.05
N GLU A 58 9.30 13.12 -4.17
CA GLU A 58 7.94 13.41 -4.62
C GLU A 58 6.89 12.83 -3.67
N ILE A 59 7.07 11.58 -3.23
CA ILE A 59 6.19 10.92 -2.26
C ILE A 59 6.19 11.70 -0.94
N ASP A 60 7.35 12.05 -0.41
CA ASP A 60 7.46 12.79 0.85
C ASP A 60 6.83 14.17 0.76
N ARG A 61 7.08 14.90 -0.33
CA ARG A 61 6.45 16.21 -0.55
C ARG A 61 4.93 16.15 -0.57
N ARG A 62 4.35 15.08 -1.14
CA ARG A 62 2.90 14.93 -1.28
C ARG A 62 2.23 14.38 -0.04
N TYR A 63 2.85 13.39 0.61
CA TYR A 63 2.22 12.61 1.69
C TYR A 63 2.84 12.86 3.06
N GLN A 64 3.98 13.56 3.13
CA GLN A 64 4.70 13.88 4.37
C GLN A 64 4.92 12.65 5.25
N ILE A 65 5.57 11.63 4.67
CA ILE A 65 5.82 10.35 5.31
C ILE A 65 6.65 10.51 6.58
N LYS A 66 6.30 9.78 7.63
CA LYS A 66 7.06 9.78 8.89
C LYS A 66 7.89 8.54 9.11
N THR A 67 7.55 7.47 8.42
CA THR A 67 8.25 6.20 8.56
C THR A 67 8.35 5.50 7.21
N ILE A 68 9.54 4.95 6.93
CA ILE A 68 9.77 4.01 5.84
C ILE A 68 10.01 2.64 6.47
N VAL A 69 9.31 1.63 5.96
CA VAL A 69 9.49 0.22 6.33
C VAL A 69 10.01 -0.54 5.12
N ALA A 70 11.28 -0.87 5.13
CA ALA A 70 11.96 -1.59 4.07
C ALA A 70 12.01 -3.09 4.38
N LEU A 71 11.35 -3.90 3.54
CA LEU A 71 11.24 -5.35 3.67
C LEU A 71 12.32 -6.02 2.82
N LEU A 72 13.48 -6.29 3.42
CA LEU A 72 14.70 -6.64 2.69
C LEU A 72 15.33 -7.92 3.24
N ASN A 73 15.97 -8.69 2.36
CA ASN A 73 16.87 -9.76 2.74
C ASN A 73 18.32 -9.25 2.96
N ASP A 74 19.20 -10.12 3.43
CA ASP A 74 20.58 -9.74 3.79
C ASP A 74 21.43 -9.26 2.59
N GLU A 75 21.13 -9.70 1.38
CA GLU A 75 21.84 -9.24 0.17
C GLU A 75 21.37 -7.85 -0.26
N GLU A 76 20.05 -7.62 -0.20
CA GLU A 76 19.45 -6.34 -0.56
C GLU A 76 19.85 -5.21 0.40
N ILE A 77 20.08 -5.53 1.68
CA ILE A 77 20.51 -4.56 2.69
C ILE A 77 21.89 -3.96 2.38
N LYS A 78 22.74 -4.68 1.65
CA LYS A 78 24.09 -4.23 1.26
C LYS A 78 24.09 -3.35 0.00
N HIS A 79 22.94 -3.19 -0.66
CA HIS A 79 22.88 -2.47 -1.93
C HIS A 79 23.01 -0.95 -1.74
N PRO A 80 23.79 -0.23 -2.59
CA PRO A 80 24.00 1.22 -2.45
C PRO A 80 22.74 2.06 -2.49
N ALA A 81 21.69 1.60 -3.19
CA ALA A 81 20.40 2.31 -3.21
C ALA A 81 19.79 2.44 -1.82
N LEU A 82 20.00 1.46 -0.94
CA LEU A 82 19.49 1.51 0.42
C LEU A 82 20.21 2.55 1.27
N GLU A 83 21.52 2.69 1.10
CA GLU A 83 22.30 3.74 1.78
C GLU A 83 21.80 5.14 1.39
N ALA A 84 21.53 5.36 0.09
CA ALA A 84 20.98 6.62 -0.38
C ALA A 84 19.59 6.90 0.23
N GLU A 85 18.74 5.89 0.33
CA GLU A 85 17.42 5.99 0.94
C GLU A 85 17.50 6.29 2.46
N GLN A 86 18.39 5.62 3.17
CA GLN A 86 18.62 5.89 4.60
C GLN A 86 19.17 7.30 4.84
N ASN A 87 20.06 7.78 3.97
CA ASN A 87 20.58 9.13 4.03
C ASN A 87 19.48 10.16 3.79
N PHE A 88 18.62 9.94 2.81
CA PHE A 88 17.45 10.76 2.57
C PHE A 88 16.53 10.80 3.80
N ALA A 89 16.17 9.65 4.34
CA ALA A 89 15.30 9.56 5.51
C ALA A 89 15.88 10.32 6.71
N ARG A 90 17.18 10.19 6.97
CA ARG A 90 17.88 10.91 8.05
C ARG A 90 17.83 12.43 7.85
N GLN A 91 18.05 12.92 6.63
CA GLN A 91 18.04 14.34 6.31
C GLN A 91 16.64 14.96 6.45
N HIS A 92 15.59 14.17 6.21
CA HIS A 92 14.20 14.62 6.26
C HIS A 92 13.49 14.30 7.58
N GLY A 93 14.20 13.74 8.57
CA GLY A 93 13.62 13.39 9.87
C GLY A 93 12.65 12.20 9.79
N ILE A 94 12.72 11.40 8.72
CA ILE A 94 11.90 10.22 8.50
C ILE A 94 12.54 9.02 9.23
N ARG A 95 11.74 8.27 9.97
CA ARG A 95 12.20 7.04 10.62
C ARG A 95 12.36 5.95 9.58
N PHE A 96 13.54 5.33 9.52
CA PHE A 96 13.83 4.22 8.62
C PHE A 96 13.93 2.92 9.41
N ILE A 97 13.11 1.93 9.06
CA ILE A 97 13.03 0.63 9.73
C ILE A 97 13.26 -0.46 8.69
N ILE A 98 14.19 -1.37 8.95
CA ILE A 98 14.42 -2.55 8.12
C ILE A 98 13.78 -3.74 8.83
N LEU A 99 12.75 -4.33 8.21
CA LEU A 99 12.26 -5.65 8.57
C LEU A 99 12.95 -6.68 7.69
N ARG A 100 13.89 -7.41 8.28
CA ARG A 100 14.63 -8.47 7.56
C ARG A 100 13.70 -9.63 7.31
N MET A 101 13.39 -9.89 6.03
CA MET A 101 12.48 -10.97 5.68
C MET A 101 12.69 -11.51 4.27
N GLY A 102 12.46 -12.81 4.12
CA GLY A 102 12.16 -13.45 2.86
C GLY A 102 10.64 -13.71 2.75
N ILE A 103 10.16 -14.77 3.40
CA ILE A 103 8.73 -15.02 3.65
C ILE A 103 8.38 -14.37 5.00
N PRO A 104 7.26 -13.63 5.13
CA PRO A 104 6.87 -13.01 6.40
C PRO A 104 6.65 -14.07 7.48
N LEU A 105 7.33 -13.93 8.61
CA LEU A 105 7.06 -14.71 9.82
C LEU A 105 6.04 -13.99 10.71
N PRO A 106 5.33 -14.69 11.59
CA PRO A 106 4.30 -14.08 12.44
C PRO A 106 4.78 -12.89 13.27
N GLU A 107 6.01 -12.93 13.77
CA GLU A 107 6.62 -11.84 14.52
C GLU A 107 6.85 -10.60 13.66
N GLN A 108 7.28 -10.74 12.42
CA GLN A 108 7.50 -9.62 11.49
C GLN A 108 6.16 -9.02 11.04
N VAL A 109 5.13 -9.83 10.88
CA VAL A 109 3.76 -9.34 10.62
C VAL A 109 3.26 -8.53 11.81
N THR A 110 3.47 -9.03 13.03
CA THR A 110 3.08 -8.32 14.26
C THR A 110 3.79 -6.99 14.37
N GLU A 111 5.11 -6.96 14.19
CA GLU A 111 5.91 -5.73 14.22
C GLU A 111 5.46 -4.73 13.15
N PHE A 112 5.20 -5.21 11.92
CA PHE A 112 4.68 -4.36 10.85
C PHE A 112 3.34 -3.73 11.22
N LEU A 113 2.39 -4.51 11.74
CA LEU A 113 1.07 -4.00 12.13
C LEU A 113 1.18 -3.01 13.29
N GLU A 114 2.05 -3.25 14.27
CA GLU A 114 2.32 -2.30 15.36
C GLU A 114 2.91 -0.97 14.85
N ILE A 115 3.79 -1.03 13.83
CA ILE A 115 4.32 0.17 13.19
C ILE A 115 3.21 0.94 12.49
N VAL A 116 2.40 0.25 11.67
CA VAL A 116 1.37 0.89 10.86
C VAL A 116 0.23 1.43 11.71
N ASN A 117 -0.13 0.75 12.80
CA ASN A 117 -1.21 1.17 13.69
C ASN A 117 -0.81 2.27 14.70
N ASN A 118 0.47 2.66 14.73
CA ASN A 118 0.93 3.72 15.61
C ASN A 118 0.78 5.11 14.96
N PRO A 119 -0.14 5.98 15.44
CA PRO A 119 -0.39 7.30 14.82
C PRO A 119 0.84 8.20 14.74
N ILE A 120 1.81 8.05 15.66
CA ILE A 120 3.04 8.86 15.67
C ILE A 120 3.95 8.49 14.48
N ARG A 121 3.80 7.27 13.95
CA ARG A 121 4.61 6.73 12.85
C ARG A 121 3.98 6.96 11.46
N GLN A 122 2.72 7.40 11.43
CA GLN A 122 1.96 7.59 10.19
C GLN A 122 2.21 8.98 9.56
N PRO A 123 2.18 9.08 8.24
CA PRO A 123 2.01 8.01 7.23
C PRO A 123 3.25 7.12 7.12
N VAL A 124 3.03 5.82 6.88
CA VAL A 124 4.07 4.80 6.70
C VAL A 124 4.20 4.46 5.22
N LEU A 125 5.40 4.50 4.66
CA LEU A 125 5.70 3.94 3.33
C LEU A 125 6.31 2.55 3.51
N VAL A 126 5.62 1.50 3.04
CA VAL A 126 6.17 0.14 3.03
C VAL A 126 6.63 -0.24 1.63
N HIS A 127 7.82 -0.78 1.52
CA HIS A 127 8.34 -1.31 0.25
C HIS A 127 9.23 -2.54 0.45
N CYS A 128 9.40 -3.30 -0.62
CA CYS A 128 10.48 -4.27 -0.79
C CYS A 128 11.19 -3.96 -2.10
N TRP A 129 12.10 -4.83 -2.54
CA TRP A 129 12.84 -4.57 -3.78
C TRP A 129 11.93 -4.35 -5.00
N HIS A 130 10.94 -5.22 -5.22
CA HIS A 130 10.04 -5.16 -6.38
C HIS A 130 8.62 -4.64 -6.06
N GLY A 131 8.30 -4.39 -4.80
CA GLY A 131 6.96 -3.93 -4.41
C GLY A 131 5.82 -4.95 -4.61
N THR A 132 6.14 -6.20 -4.98
CA THR A 132 5.14 -7.23 -5.33
C THR A 132 4.94 -8.24 -4.21
N VAL A 133 5.97 -9.01 -3.87
CA VAL A 133 5.81 -10.23 -3.05
C VAL A 133 5.70 -9.90 -1.57
N ARG A 134 6.76 -9.43 -0.94
CA ARG A 134 6.81 -9.11 0.50
C ARG A 134 5.87 -7.96 0.85
N THR A 135 5.93 -6.88 0.08
CA THR A 135 5.02 -5.74 0.22
C THR A 135 3.57 -6.17 0.01
N GLY A 136 3.29 -6.94 -1.04
CA GLY A 136 1.94 -7.45 -1.31
C GLY A 136 1.40 -8.30 -0.16
N ALA A 137 2.21 -9.21 0.38
CA ALA A 137 1.79 -10.07 1.49
C ALA A 137 1.45 -9.29 2.76
N LEU A 138 2.28 -8.33 3.17
CA LEU A 138 2.00 -7.53 4.36
C LEU A 138 0.82 -6.58 4.16
N VAL A 139 0.66 -6.00 2.97
CA VAL A 139 -0.52 -5.19 2.64
C VAL A 139 -1.79 -6.05 2.62
N ALA A 140 -1.75 -7.27 2.04
CA ALA A 140 -2.91 -8.18 2.07
C ALA A 140 -3.32 -8.54 3.50
N ILE A 141 -2.35 -8.85 4.37
CA ILE A 141 -2.62 -9.12 5.78
C ILE A 141 -3.19 -7.88 6.48
N TYR A 142 -2.67 -6.69 6.22
CA TYR A 142 -3.22 -5.43 6.72
C TYR A 142 -4.69 -5.25 6.28
N ARG A 143 -5.01 -5.44 5.00
CA ARG A 143 -6.37 -5.37 4.46
C ARG A 143 -7.33 -6.33 5.19
N ILE A 144 -6.88 -7.57 5.42
CA ILE A 144 -7.67 -8.59 6.08
C ILE A 144 -7.89 -8.23 7.56
N LYS A 145 -6.81 -7.88 8.28
CA LYS A 145 -6.86 -7.71 9.73
C LYS A 145 -7.43 -6.36 10.18
N GLU A 146 -7.05 -5.29 9.50
CA GLU A 146 -7.36 -3.94 9.94
C GLU A 146 -8.55 -3.34 9.18
N GLU A 147 -8.79 -3.80 7.94
CA GLU A 147 -9.91 -3.31 7.13
C GLU A 147 -11.02 -4.34 6.91
N GLY A 148 -10.85 -5.58 7.41
CA GLY A 148 -11.86 -6.63 7.30
C GLY A 148 -12.11 -7.13 5.88
N TRP A 149 -11.13 -7.03 5.00
CA TRP A 149 -11.31 -7.50 3.62
C TRP A 149 -11.42 -9.02 3.57
N PRO A 150 -12.30 -9.56 2.70
CA PRO A 150 -12.29 -10.97 2.36
C PRO A 150 -10.93 -11.38 1.77
N LEU A 151 -10.49 -12.60 2.06
CA LEU A 151 -9.22 -13.14 1.56
C LEU A 151 -9.07 -12.96 0.05
N GLN A 152 -10.09 -13.34 -0.73
CA GLN A 152 -10.02 -13.28 -2.19
C GLN A 152 -9.75 -11.85 -2.68
N LYS A 153 -10.42 -10.85 -2.10
CA LYS A 153 -10.21 -9.44 -2.47
C LYS A 153 -8.77 -8.98 -2.21
N ALA A 154 -8.18 -9.41 -1.09
CA ALA A 154 -6.79 -9.08 -0.76
C ALA A 154 -5.79 -9.78 -1.72
N LEU A 155 -6.08 -11.02 -2.12
CA LEU A 155 -5.28 -11.73 -3.12
C LEU A 155 -5.40 -11.11 -4.52
N ASP A 156 -6.60 -10.67 -4.92
CA ASP A 156 -6.83 -9.97 -6.19
C ASP A 156 -6.03 -8.65 -6.25
N GLU A 157 -5.96 -7.91 -5.13
CA GLU A 157 -5.09 -6.75 -5.02
C GLU A 157 -3.62 -7.14 -5.23
N MET A 158 -3.12 -8.23 -4.62
CA MET A 158 -1.75 -8.70 -4.84
C MET A 158 -1.48 -9.03 -6.31
N VAL A 159 -2.42 -9.71 -6.98
CA VAL A 159 -2.33 -10.05 -8.41
C VAL A 159 -2.25 -8.80 -9.27
N SER A 160 -3.03 -7.77 -8.97
CA SER A 160 -2.98 -6.49 -9.70
C SER A 160 -1.62 -5.81 -9.66
N TYR A 161 -0.81 -6.09 -8.62
CA TYR A 161 0.59 -5.65 -8.49
C TYR A 161 1.61 -6.65 -9.07
N GLY A 162 1.15 -7.68 -9.79
CA GLY A 162 2.00 -8.64 -10.50
C GLY A 162 2.41 -9.86 -9.66
N PHE A 163 1.70 -10.16 -8.57
CA PHE A 163 1.92 -11.41 -7.83
C PHE A 163 1.34 -12.60 -8.60
N ASN A 164 2.11 -13.69 -8.66
CA ASN A 164 1.64 -14.92 -9.29
C ASN A 164 1.21 -15.94 -8.22
N LEU A 165 -0.10 -16.13 -8.09
CA LEU A 165 -0.70 -17.06 -7.12
C LEU A 165 -0.33 -18.54 -7.38
N GLU A 166 -0.06 -18.90 -8.64
CA GLU A 166 0.22 -20.28 -9.05
C GLU A 166 1.70 -20.66 -8.90
N ALA A 167 2.58 -19.70 -8.59
CA ALA A 167 4.00 -19.97 -8.46
C ALA A 167 4.30 -20.81 -7.21
N PRO A 168 4.80 -22.06 -7.32
CA PRO A 168 4.97 -22.98 -6.19
C PRO A 168 5.85 -22.41 -5.07
N ARG A 169 6.82 -21.56 -5.42
CA ARG A 169 7.74 -20.90 -4.48
C ARG A 169 7.04 -19.96 -3.49
N TYR A 170 5.80 -19.55 -3.76
CA TYR A 170 5.04 -18.64 -2.90
C TYR A 170 3.95 -19.33 -2.08
N LYS A 171 3.84 -20.67 -2.17
CA LYS A 171 2.81 -21.44 -1.46
C LYS A 171 2.82 -21.14 0.05
N SER A 172 3.97 -21.19 0.70
CA SER A 172 4.08 -20.92 2.14
C SER A 172 3.66 -19.49 2.53
N MET A 173 3.89 -18.52 1.65
CA MET A 173 3.40 -17.14 1.85
C MET A 173 1.88 -17.07 1.77
N LEU A 174 1.28 -17.75 0.81
CA LEU A 174 -0.18 -17.84 0.68
C LEU A 174 -0.81 -18.53 1.89
N ASP A 175 -0.21 -19.63 2.38
CA ASP A 175 -0.67 -20.34 3.57
C ASP A 175 -0.67 -19.42 4.81
N ILE A 176 0.33 -18.56 4.94
CA ILE A 176 0.39 -17.54 6.02
C ILE A 176 -0.75 -16.54 5.87
N ILE A 177 -0.96 -15.96 4.69
CA ILE A 177 -2.04 -14.98 4.45
C ILE A 177 -3.41 -15.59 4.75
N GLN A 178 -3.66 -16.83 4.30
CA GLN A 178 -4.88 -17.59 4.59
C GLN A 178 -5.08 -17.82 6.08
N GLY A 179 -4.00 -18.11 6.82
CA GLY A 179 -4.03 -18.27 8.26
C GLY A 179 -4.46 -17.00 9.02
N TYR A 180 -4.19 -15.81 8.48
CA TYR A 180 -4.69 -14.55 9.03
C TYR A 180 -6.18 -14.34 8.72
N ALA A 181 -6.66 -14.74 7.55
CA ALA A 181 -8.07 -14.62 7.18
C ALA A 181 -8.96 -15.51 8.03
N SER A 182 -8.63 -16.79 8.22
CA SER A 182 -9.40 -17.74 9.03
C SER A 182 -9.49 -17.31 10.50
N LYS A 183 -8.44 -16.73 11.07
CA LYS A 183 -8.44 -16.18 12.43
C LYS A 183 -9.33 -14.94 12.57
N THR A 184 -9.49 -14.17 11.53
CA THR A 184 -10.36 -12.97 11.53
C THR A 184 -11.82 -13.40 11.44
N GLU A 185 -12.15 -14.34 10.58
CA GLU A 185 -13.51 -14.89 10.45
C GLU A 185 -14.00 -15.56 11.73
N SER A 186 -13.15 -16.32 12.41
CA SER A 186 -13.49 -16.98 13.68
C SER A 186 -13.78 -16.01 14.84
N LYS A 187 -13.27 -14.78 14.79
CA LYS A 187 -13.56 -13.71 15.77
C LYS A 187 -14.86 -12.97 15.51
N VAL A 188 -15.35 -13.01 14.25
CA VAL A 188 -16.57 -12.30 13.82
C VAL A 188 -17.81 -13.20 13.93
N ALA A 189 -17.64 -14.53 13.98
CA ALA A 189 -18.76 -15.45 14.18
C ALA A 189 -19.40 -15.20 15.54
N PRO A 190 -20.73 -14.87 15.64
CA PRO A 190 -21.40 -14.68 16.91
C PRO A 190 -21.35 -16.00 17.69
N ALA A 191 -21.05 -15.91 18.99
CA ALA A 191 -21.21 -17.03 19.90
C ALA A 191 -22.67 -17.49 19.81
N THR A 192 -22.92 -18.58 19.11
CA THR A 192 -24.22 -19.26 19.16
C THR A 192 -24.36 -19.83 20.57
N ASN A 193 -25.05 -19.04 21.43
CA ASN A 193 -25.51 -19.55 22.72
C ASN A 193 -26.61 -20.58 22.43
N TYR A 194 -26.31 -21.85 22.71
CA TYR A 194 -27.30 -22.89 22.92
C TYR A 194 -27.80 -22.87 24.36
#